data_cdcea554f855d83de756b60ae70619d5
#
_entry.id   cdcea554f855d83de756b60ae70619d5
#
_cell.length_a   1.000
_cell.length_b   1.000
_cell.length_c   1.000
_cell.angle_alpha   90.00
_cell.angle_beta   90.00
_cell.angle_gamma   90.00
#
_symmetry.space_group_name_H-M   'P 1'
#
loop_
_entity.id
_entity.type
_entity.pdbx_description
1 polymer ?
#
loop_
_entity_poly.entity_id
_entity_poly.type
_entity_poly.pdbx_seq_one_letter_code
_entity_poly.pdbx_strand_id
1 'polypeptide(L)'
;MNYKRNLKYFEQVNKTYPIVISAVLIAVGFIMVIFLASTSGLPRGLMRMIGFPILTAGVVLATYISAVRIKDSELDDAAAGLEESFRDAFMQKFVNSDVRRYKNEQRYGKPGEEHHTEPVFFGTYFFDDPEAHFKKGGDGRERSSVYSLSGFMLKPDSICIGERHVSLTEDKTDDFFRSIPYSSLSAAEYADTGSSATVYEGKTQYRHIVLKDKDGGTVADMPVLAAADADSYLDEISVRISRAAAKAENTNSI
;
A
#
# COMPACT_ATOMS: atom_id res chain seq x y z
N MET A 1 -7.81 1.04 12.98
CA MET A 1 -7.80 1.94 11.81
C MET A 1 -9.01 2.85 11.81
N ASN A 2 -8.93 4.10 11.30
CA ASN A 2 -10.06 5.04 11.26
C ASN A 2 -10.67 5.10 9.85
N TYR A 3 -11.50 4.13 9.50
CA TYR A 3 -12.10 3.97 8.18
C TYR A 3 -12.85 5.22 7.68
N LYS A 4 -13.66 5.85 8.56
CA LYS A 4 -14.42 7.06 8.20
C LYS A 4 -13.52 8.24 7.85
N ARG A 5 -12.35 8.34 8.50
CA ARG A 5 -11.37 9.38 8.21
C ARG A 5 -10.67 9.07 6.88
N ASN A 6 -10.29 7.83 6.65
CA ASN A 6 -9.67 7.41 5.40
C ASN A 6 -10.62 7.57 4.20
N LEU A 7 -11.90 7.21 4.35
CA LEU A 7 -12.91 7.43 3.31
C LEU A 7 -12.99 8.91 2.91
N LYS A 8 -12.97 9.82 3.88
CA LYS A 8 -12.93 11.27 3.60
C LYS A 8 -11.69 11.71 2.81
N TYR A 9 -10.57 10.99 2.90
CA TYR A 9 -9.40 11.28 2.07
C TYR A 9 -9.73 11.10 0.59
N PHE A 10 -10.37 10.01 0.22
CA PHE A 10 -10.74 9.71 -1.17
C PHE A 10 -11.91 10.55 -1.68
N GLU A 11 -12.90 10.83 -0.84
CA GLU A 11 -14.07 11.67 -1.17
C GLU A 11 -13.74 13.17 -1.31
N GLN A 12 -12.57 13.60 -0.91
CA GLN A 12 -12.17 15.01 -0.97
C GLN A 12 -12.06 15.50 -2.41
N VAL A 13 -13.20 15.80 -3.01
CA VAL A 13 -13.31 16.50 -4.29
C VAL A 13 -12.83 17.94 -4.12
N ASN A 14 -11.96 18.38 -5.04
CA ASN A 14 -11.51 19.74 -5.32
C ASN A 14 -11.81 20.83 -4.26
N LYS A 15 -10.95 20.93 -3.25
CA LYS A 15 -11.02 21.97 -2.20
C LYS A 15 -10.50 23.34 -2.67
N THR A 16 -10.28 23.53 -3.96
CA THR A 16 -9.82 24.80 -4.51
C THR A 16 -10.79 25.93 -4.16
N TYR A 17 -12.09 25.70 -4.27
CA TYR A 17 -13.11 26.70 -3.96
C TYR A 17 -13.08 27.20 -2.51
N PRO A 18 -13.13 26.35 -1.46
CA PRO A 18 -13.05 26.80 -0.09
C PRO A 18 -11.74 27.54 0.24
N ILE A 19 -10.62 27.10 -0.32
CA ILE A 19 -9.32 27.76 -0.14
C ILE A 19 -9.32 29.14 -0.78
N VAL A 20 -9.82 29.27 -2.00
CA VAL A 20 -9.95 30.56 -2.69
C VAL A 20 -10.89 31.48 -1.92
N ILE A 21 -12.04 30.99 -1.47
CA ILE A 21 -12.99 31.75 -0.66
C ILE A 21 -12.32 32.26 0.63
N SER A 22 -11.60 31.41 1.35
CA SER A 22 -10.90 31.83 2.57
C SER A 22 -9.83 32.89 2.30
N ALA A 23 -9.06 32.74 1.23
CA ALA A 23 -8.05 33.71 0.82
C ALA A 23 -8.68 35.06 0.44
N VAL A 24 -9.79 35.04 -0.31
CA VAL A 24 -10.54 36.25 -0.67
C VAL A 24 -11.10 36.94 0.57
N LEU A 25 -11.70 36.21 1.49
CA LEU A 25 -12.21 36.77 2.74
C LEU A 25 -11.11 37.43 3.58
N ILE A 26 -9.96 36.79 3.68
CA ILE A 26 -8.79 37.34 4.39
C ILE A 26 -8.32 38.62 3.71
N ALA A 27 -8.16 38.62 2.38
CA ALA A 27 -7.70 39.76 1.63
C ALA A 27 -8.68 40.94 1.72
N VAL A 28 -9.98 40.69 1.54
CA VAL A 28 -11.02 41.74 1.63
C VAL A 28 -11.10 42.27 3.06
N GLY A 29 -11.12 41.44 4.07
CA GLY A 29 -11.13 41.86 5.46
C GLY A 29 -9.91 42.73 5.81
N PHE A 30 -8.73 42.34 5.36
CA PHE A 30 -7.49 43.06 5.56
C PHE A 30 -7.52 44.45 4.87
N ILE A 31 -7.97 44.54 3.62
CA ILE A 31 -8.12 45.81 2.87
C ILE A 31 -9.10 46.72 3.60
N MET A 32 -10.23 46.21 4.06
CA MET A 32 -11.23 47.00 4.80
C MET A 32 -10.67 47.55 6.11
N VAL A 33 -9.97 46.71 6.89
CA VAL A 33 -9.42 47.14 8.20
C VAL A 33 -8.30 48.16 8.08
N ILE A 34 -7.43 48.03 7.09
CA ILE A 34 -6.21 48.88 6.98
C ILE A 34 -6.39 50.00 5.97
N PHE A 35 -6.80 49.70 4.76
CA PHE A 35 -6.78 50.67 3.65
C PHE A 35 -7.99 51.59 3.67
N LEU A 36 -9.19 51.02 3.67
CA LEU A 36 -10.41 51.81 3.63
C LEU A 36 -10.67 52.57 4.93
N ALA A 37 -10.21 52.08 6.06
CA ALA A 37 -10.24 52.79 7.34
C ALA A 37 -9.31 54.01 7.38
N SER A 38 -8.30 54.10 6.50
CA SER A 38 -7.35 55.20 6.47
C SER A 38 -7.58 56.21 5.34
N THR A 39 -8.20 55.80 4.21
CA THR A 39 -8.31 56.57 2.99
C THR A 39 -9.72 57.02 2.64
N SER A 40 -10.75 56.33 3.11
CA SER A 40 -12.14 56.67 2.84
C SER A 40 -12.66 57.71 3.85
N GLY A 41 -13.47 58.70 3.38
CA GLY A 41 -14.19 59.63 4.24
C GLY A 41 -15.27 58.98 5.14
N LEU A 42 -15.37 57.66 5.13
CA LEU A 42 -16.29 56.88 5.97
C LEU A 42 -15.76 56.74 7.41
N PRO A 43 -16.67 56.64 8.39
CA PRO A 43 -16.26 56.48 9.80
C PRO A 43 -15.34 55.26 9.97
N ARG A 44 -14.09 55.51 10.41
CA ARG A 44 -13.08 54.46 10.63
C ARG A 44 -13.60 53.29 11.49
N GLY A 45 -14.50 53.59 12.45
CA GLY A 45 -15.12 52.59 13.29
C GLY A 45 -15.99 51.61 12.52
N LEU A 46 -16.78 52.09 11.57
CA LEU A 46 -17.67 51.26 10.75
C LEU A 46 -16.91 50.25 9.88
N MET A 47 -15.84 50.72 9.22
CA MET A 47 -15.02 49.87 8.36
C MET A 47 -14.30 48.78 9.15
N ARG A 48 -13.84 49.08 10.35
CA ARG A 48 -13.25 48.06 11.25
C ARG A 48 -14.30 47.08 11.79
N MET A 49 -15.49 47.58 12.14
CA MET A 49 -16.58 46.71 12.61
C MET A 49 -17.02 45.68 11.57
N ILE A 50 -16.92 45.98 10.26
CA ILE A 50 -17.26 45.04 9.19
C ILE A 50 -16.02 44.22 8.78
N GLY A 51 -14.86 44.84 8.66
CA GLY A 51 -13.62 44.20 8.20
C GLY A 51 -13.09 43.14 9.14
N PHE A 52 -13.16 43.34 10.46
CA PHE A 52 -12.70 42.36 11.41
C PHE A 52 -13.49 41.03 11.39
N PRO A 53 -14.83 41.01 11.39
CA PRO A 53 -15.61 39.78 11.24
C PRO A 53 -15.28 39.04 9.93
N ILE A 54 -15.11 39.73 8.81
CA ILE A 54 -14.77 39.13 7.51
C ILE A 54 -13.38 38.48 7.58
N LEU A 55 -12.40 39.20 8.10
CA LEU A 55 -11.04 38.69 8.30
C LEU A 55 -11.03 37.44 9.20
N THR A 56 -11.74 37.53 10.33
CA THR A 56 -11.86 36.44 11.29
C THR A 56 -12.52 35.22 10.64
N ALA A 57 -13.63 35.41 9.90
CA ALA A 57 -14.30 34.33 9.17
C ALA A 57 -13.37 33.66 8.15
N GLY A 58 -12.56 34.43 7.41
CA GLY A 58 -11.56 33.90 6.49
C GLY A 58 -10.49 33.06 7.19
N VAL A 59 -9.97 33.55 8.32
CA VAL A 59 -8.95 32.82 9.13
C VAL A 59 -9.54 31.55 9.73
N VAL A 60 -10.74 31.62 10.31
CA VAL A 60 -11.43 30.45 10.87
C VAL A 60 -11.68 29.39 9.79
N LEU A 61 -12.14 29.82 8.60
CA LEU A 61 -12.38 28.91 7.49
C LEU A 61 -11.07 28.27 7.00
N ALA A 62 -9.98 29.03 6.86
CA ALA A 62 -8.67 28.52 6.48
C ALA A 62 -8.14 27.49 7.50
N THR A 63 -8.28 27.80 8.79
CA THR A 63 -7.88 26.89 9.89
C THR A 63 -8.70 25.62 9.89
N TYR A 64 -10.02 25.74 9.71
CA TYR A 64 -10.91 24.58 9.62
C TYR A 64 -10.56 23.69 8.44
N ILE A 65 -10.35 24.25 7.23
CA ILE A 65 -9.95 23.50 6.03
C ILE A 65 -8.62 22.76 6.28
N SER A 66 -7.65 23.44 6.92
CA SER A 66 -6.34 22.85 7.25
C SER A 66 -6.45 21.72 8.28
N ALA A 67 -7.28 21.89 9.31
CA ALA A 67 -7.50 20.90 10.36
C ALA A 67 -8.26 19.65 9.90
N VAL A 68 -9.17 19.82 8.93
CA VAL A 68 -9.98 18.72 8.38
C VAL A 68 -9.23 17.99 7.25
N ARG A 69 -8.14 18.58 6.73
CA ARG A 69 -7.36 17.97 5.66
C ARG A 69 -6.62 16.75 6.20
N ILE A 70 -6.92 15.60 5.63
CA ILE A 70 -6.15 14.38 5.86
C ILE A 70 -4.89 14.46 4.99
N LYS A 71 -3.75 14.28 5.61
CA LYS A 71 -2.45 14.29 4.91
C LYS A 71 -2.22 12.96 4.22
N ASP A 72 -1.48 12.99 3.13
CA ASP A 72 -1.06 11.78 2.41
C ASP A 72 -0.30 10.83 3.32
N SER A 73 0.59 11.36 4.18
CA SER A 73 1.35 10.58 5.16
C SER A 73 0.48 9.86 6.19
N GLU A 74 -0.68 10.41 6.58
CA GLU A 74 -1.57 9.73 7.53
C GLU A 74 -2.17 8.45 6.94
N LEU A 75 -2.43 8.44 5.63
CA LEU A 75 -2.91 7.24 4.94
C LEU A 75 -1.77 6.24 4.76
N ASP A 76 -0.57 6.71 4.40
CA ASP A 76 0.62 5.87 4.26
C ASP A 76 0.99 5.23 5.61
N ASP A 77 0.92 5.98 6.72
CA ASP A 77 1.15 5.44 8.07
C ASP A 77 0.10 4.40 8.47
N ALA A 78 -1.16 4.62 8.10
CA ALA A 78 -2.23 3.66 8.34
C ALA A 78 -2.03 2.36 7.55
N ALA A 79 -1.55 2.46 6.32
CA ALA A 79 -1.21 1.31 5.47
C ALA A 79 0.01 0.56 6.01
N ALA A 80 1.09 1.27 6.37
CA ALA A 80 2.29 0.68 6.96
C ALA A 80 2.01 -0.06 8.28
N GLY A 81 1.09 0.45 9.10
CA GLY A 81 0.67 -0.21 10.34
C GLY A 81 0.01 -1.58 10.15
N LEU A 82 -0.41 -1.93 8.93
CA LEU A 82 -0.97 -3.24 8.63
C LEU A 82 0.10 -4.32 8.43
N GLU A 83 1.32 -3.94 8.09
CA GLU A 83 2.40 -4.89 7.80
C GLU A 83 2.76 -5.75 9.01
N GLU A 84 2.82 -5.17 10.20
CA GLU A 84 3.14 -5.90 11.42
C GLU A 84 2.10 -6.99 11.71
N SER A 85 0.81 -6.64 11.62
CA SER A 85 -0.27 -7.60 11.84
C SER A 85 -0.31 -8.73 10.80
N PHE A 86 0.04 -8.42 9.55
CA PHE A 86 0.16 -9.42 8.49
C PHE A 86 1.36 -10.34 8.73
N ARG A 87 2.51 -9.77 9.09
CA ARG A 87 3.72 -10.52 9.45
C ARG A 87 3.43 -11.52 10.57
N ASP A 88 2.76 -11.07 11.63
CA ASP A 88 2.39 -11.92 12.76
C ASP A 88 1.47 -13.06 12.33
N ALA A 89 0.46 -12.79 11.52
CA ALA A 89 -0.45 -13.80 11.00
C ALA A 89 0.29 -14.82 10.11
N PHE A 90 1.19 -14.36 9.25
CA PHE A 90 2.02 -15.21 8.40
C PHE A 90 2.93 -16.12 9.24
N MET A 91 3.64 -15.54 10.22
CA MET A 91 4.52 -16.29 11.11
C MET A 91 3.74 -17.30 11.96
N GLN A 92 2.57 -16.92 12.46
CA GLN A 92 1.68 -17.82 13.17
C GLN A 92 1.26 -19.03 12.31
N LYS A 93 0.94 -18.77 11.05
CA LYS A 93 0.46 -19.82 10.13
C LYS A 93 1.57 -20.78 9.73
N PHE A 94 2.75 -20.28 9.42
CA PHE A 94 3.79 -21.08 8.74
C PHE A 94 5.00 -21.46 9.61
N VAL A 95 5.24 -20.71 10.68
CA VAL A 95 6.43 -20.90 11.53
C VAL A 95 6.09 -21.47 12.90
N ASN A 96 4.97 -21.05 13.51
CA ASN A 96 4.64 -21.49 14.87
C ASN A 96 4.42 -22.98 15.01
N SER A 97 4.01 -23.67 13.95
CA SER A 97 3.90 -25.13 13.94
C SER A 97 5.27 -25.84 14.00
N ASP A 98 6.37 -25.15 13.64
CA ASP A 98 7.70 -25.74 13.53
C ASP A 98 8.83 -24.78 13.96
N VAL A 99 8.55 -23.93 14.97
CA VAL A 99 9.46 -22.87 15.46
C VAL A 99 10.85 -23.41 15.82
N ARG A 100 10.93 -24.64 16.40
CA ARG A 100 12.22 -25.22 16.80
C ARG A 100 13.05 -25.55 15.57
N ARG A 101 12.46 -26.13 14.55
CA ARG A 101 13.12 -26.49 13.31
C ARG A 101 13.58 -25.23 12.59
N TYR A 102 12.71 -24.24 12.41
CA TYR A 102 13.03 -22.95 11.80
C TYR A 102 14.22 -22.26 12.50
N LYS A 103 14.19 -22.13 13.83
CA LYS A 103 15.27 -21.51 14.60
C LYS A 103 16.57 -22.29 14.54
N ASN A 104 16.51 -23.62 14.50
CA ASN A 104 17.70 -24.46 14.39
C ASN A 104 18.34 -24.35 13.00
N GLU A 105 17.54 -24.34 11.94
CA GLU A 105 18.01 -24.16 10.57
C GLU A 105 18.66 -22.78 10.36
N GLN A 106 18.05 -21.72 10.89
CA GLN A 106 18.63 -20.38 10.84
C GLN A 106 19.96 -20.26 11.63
N ARG A 107 20.11 -21.03 12.71
CA ARG A 107 21.30 -20.95 13.57
C ARG A 107 22.44 -21.90 13.16
N TYR A 108 22.10 -23.07 12.63
CA TYR A 108 23.04 -24.17 12.40
C TYR A 108 23.01 -24.75 10.99
N GLY A 109 22.18 -24.19 10.09
CA GLY A 109 22.09 -24.64 8.69
C GLY A 109 23.45 -24.51 8.01
N LYS A 110 23.87 -25.55 7.30
CA LYS A 110 25.13 -25.53 6.57
C LYS A 110 24.96 -24.86 5.23
N PRO A 111 25.97 -24.10 4.74
CA PRO A 111 25.95 -23.58 3.40
C PRO A 111 25.73 -24.69 2.37
N GLY A 112 24.71 -24.55 1.52
CA GLY A 112 24.37 -25.52 0.48
C GLY A 112 23.29 -26.54 0.87
N GLU A 113 22.85 -26.60 2.13
CA GLU A 113 21.65 -27.35 2.53
C GLU A 113 20.40 -26.49 2.31
N GLU A 114 19.35 -27.12 1.79
CA GLU A 114 18.05 -26.44 1.67
C GLU A 114 17.42 -26.25 3.07
N HIS A 115 17.23 -25.00 3.43
CA HIS A 115 16.63 -24.61 4.71
C HIS A 115 15.53 -23.59 4.48
N HIS A 116 14.77 -23.28 5.54
CA HIS A 116 13.81 -22.20 5.51
C HIS A 116 14.52 -20.87 5.35
N THR A 117 14.08 -20.07 4.38
CA THR A 117 14.55 -18.67 4.28
C THR A 117 13.86 -17.79 5.32
N GLU A 118 14.42 -16.60 5.54
CA GLU A 118 13.64 -15.58 6.21
C GLU A 118 12.44 -15.18 5.35
N PRO A 119 11.27 -14.95 5.96
CA PRO A 119 10.10 -14.51 5.20
C PRO A 119 10.31 -13.09 4.69
N VAL A 120 9.88 -12.87 3.44
CA VAL A 120 9.93 -11.58 2.76
C VAL A 120 8.53 -11.03 2.68
N PHE A 121 8.36 -9.73 2.94
CA PHE A 121 7.07 -9.05 2.93
C PHE A 121 7.11 -7.83 2.03
N PHE A 122 6.01 -7.62 1.31
CA PHE A 122 5.80 -6.48 0.43
C PHE A 122 4.43 -5.89 0.72
N GLY A 123 4.37 -4.55 0.75
CA GLY A 123 3.12 -3.82 0.88
C GLY A 123 2.99 -2.78 -0.23
N THR A 124 1.82 -2.70 -0.86
CA THR A 124 1.55 -1.72 -1.91
C THR A 124 0.08 -1.35 -1.98
N TYR A 125 -0.22 -0.18 -2.53
CA TYR A 125 -1.58 0.17 -2.91
C TYR A 125 -2.04 -0.70 -4.07
N PHE A 126 -3.24 -1.27 -3.93
CA PHE A 126 -3.81 -2.19 -4.92
C PHE A 126 -4.81 -1.44 -5.81
N PHE A 127 -4.59 -1.50 -7.13
CA PHE A 127 -5.35 -0.71 -8.10
C PHE A 127 -6.27 -1.54 -8.98
N ASP A 128 -6.24 -2.87 -8.86
CA ASP A 128 -7.01 -3.79 -9.70
C ASP A 128 -8.40 -4.13 -9.13
N ASP A 129 -8.77 -3.55 -7.98
CA ASP A 129 -10.10 -3.70 -7.41
C ASP A 129 -11.06 -2.68 -8.06
N PRO A 130 -12.12 -3.13 -8.74
CA PRO A 130 -13.08 -2.25 -9.41
C PRO A 130 -13.89 -1.37 -8.44
N GLU A 131 -13.97 -1.75 -7.17
CA GLU A 131 -14.68 -1.00 -6.12
C GLU A 131 -13.75 -0.03 -5.37
N ALA A 132 -12.45 -0.06 -5.65
CA ALA A 132 -11.50 0.81 -4.98
C ALA A 132 -11.64 2.28 -5.40
N HIS A 133 -11.48 3.16 -4.43
CA HIS A 133 -11.35 4.59 -4.67
C HIS A 133 -9.88 4.95 -4.91
N PHE A 134 -9.64 5.82 -5.88
CA PHE A 134 -8.29 6.25 -6.23
C PHE A 134 -8.12 7.75 -6.02
N LYS A 135 -6.93 8.15 -5.60
CA LYS A 135 -6.58 9.55 -5.47
C LYS A 135 -5.10 9.81 -5.67
N LYS A 136 -4.80 10.87 -6.42
CA LYS A 136 -3.45 11.41 -6.52
C LYS A 136 -3.21 12.36 -5.34
N GLY A 137 -2.17 12.07 -4.56
CA GLY A 137 -1.76 12.88 -3.42
C GLY A 137 -1.09 14.19 -3.83
N GLY A 138 -0.82 15.05 -2.87
CA GLY A 138 -0.08 16.29 -3.08
C GLY A 138 1.40 16.06 -3.44
N ASP A 139 1.94 14.90 -3.13
CA ASP A 139 3.27 14.40 -3.48
C ASP A 139 3.35 13.80 -4.90
N GLY A 140 2.23 13.80 -5.62
CA GLY A 140 2.12 13.25 -6.97
C GLY A 140 1.96 11.72 -7.03
N ARG A 141 2.00 11.01 -5.89
CA ARG A 141 1.79 9.56 -5.82
C ARG A 141 0.30 9.24 -5.86
N GLU A 142 -0.02 8.16 -6.55
CA GLU A 142 -1.38 7.61 -6.54
C GLU A 142 -1.56 6.66 -5.37
N ARG A 143 -2.75 6.71 -4.78
CA ARG A 143 -3.16 5.87 -3.66
C ARG A 143 -4.51 5.26 -3.93
N SER A 144 -4.66 4.00 -3.52
CA SER A 144 -5.92 3.25 -3.57
C SER A 144 -6.52 3.13 -2.18
N SER A 145 -7.85 2.99 -2.12
CA SER A 145 -8.54 2.63 -0.88
C SER A 145 -8.34 1.17 -0.47
N VAL A 146 -7.66 0.38 -1.29
CA VAL A 146 -7.27 -1.00 -0.99
C VAL A 146 -5.75 -1.09 -0.92
N TYR A 147 -5.25 -1.72 0.14
CA TYR A 147 -3.84 -1.99 0.34
C TYR A 147 -3.61 -3.50 0.30
N SER A 148 -2.65 -3.93 -0.51
CA SER A 148 -2.25 -5.34 -0.64
C SER A 148 -0.94 -5.57 0.10
N LEU A 149 -0.92 -6.64 0.87
CA LEU A 149 0.24 -7.16 1.56
C LEU A 149 0.52 -8.56 1.03
N SER A 150 1.74 -8.78 0.59
CA SER A 150 2.19 -10.09 0.12
C SER A 150 3.39 -10.53 0.94
N GLY A 151 3.51 -11.83 1.16
CA GLY A 151 4.68 -12.39 1.82
C GLY A 151 4.93 -13.81 1.36
N PHE A 152 6.20 -14.19 1.32
CA PHE A 152 6.57 -15.56 1.05
C PHE A 152 7.77 -16.01 1.88
N MET A 153 7.86 -17.30 2.06
CA MET A 153 8.98 -17.97 2.71
C MET A 153 9.26 -19.27 1.97
N LEU A 154 10.52 -19.51 1.65
CA LEU A 154 10.94 -20.76 1.03
C LEU A 154 11.22 -21.80 2.10
N LYS A 155 10.60 -22.97 1.98
CA LYS A 155 10.91 -24.17 2.74
C LYS A 155 11.71 -25.14 1.85
N PRO A 156 12.29 -26.19 2.40
CA PRO A 156 13.04 -27.17 1.59
C PRO A 156 12.25 -27.83 0.45
N ASP A 157 10.95 -28.04 0.65
CA ASP A 157 10.06 -28.78 -0.26
C ASP A 157 8.90 -27.96 -0.83
N SER A 158 8.68 -26.75 -0.33
CA SER A 158 7.52 -25.94 -0.66
C SER A 158 7.79 -24.44 -0.51
N ILE A 159 6.99 -23.64 -1.17
CA ILE A 159 6.88 -22.20 -0.93
C ILE A 159 5.63 -21.92 -0.11
N CYS A 160 5.79 -21.17 0.98
CA CYS A 160 4.69 -20.63 1.76
C CYS A 160 4.38 -19.20 1.26
N ILE A 161 3.12 -18.94 0.96
CA ILE A 161 2.66 -17.67 0.43
C ILE A 161 1.53 -17.15 1.31
N GLY A 162 1.58 -15.87 1.61
CA GLY A 162 0.51 -15.13 2.24
C GLY A 162 0.17 -13.90 1.42
N GLU A 163 -1.10 -13.62 1.32
CA GLU A 163 -1.63 -12.43 0.67
C GLU A 163 -2.79 -11.89 1.50
N ARG A 164 -2.85 -10.58 1.63
CA ARG A 164 -3.90 -9.89 2.38
C ARG A 164 -4.30 -8.63 1.64
N HIS A 165 -5.58 -8.52 1.32
CA HIS A 165 -6.17 -7.29 0.81
C HIS A 165 -6.97 -6.62 1.93
N VAL A 166 -6.64 -5.37 2.23
CA VAL A 166 -7.29 -4.60 3.30
C VAL A 166 -7.91 -3.36 2.71
N SER A 167 -9.21 -3.18 2.95
CA SER A 167 -9.84 -1.89 2.69
C SER A 167 -9.39 -0.88 3.74
N LEU A 168 -8.88 0.27 3.28
CA LEU A 168 -8.52 1.39 4.16
C LEU A 168 -9.74 2.22 4.55
N THR A 169 -10.88 2.03 3.86
CA THR A 169 -12.12 2.81 4.03
C THR A 169 -13.23 2.04 4.71
N GLU A 170 -13.12 0.72 4.77
CA GLU A 170 -14.11 -0.19 5.35
C GLU A 170 -13.44 -1.25 6.21
N ASP A 171 -14.21 -1.86 7.11
CA ASP A 171 -13.73 -3.00 7.92
C ASP A 171 -13.83 -4.30 7.11
N LYS A 172 -13.02 -4.38 6.05
CA LYS A 172 -12.97 -5.53 5.14
C LYS A 172 -11.52 -5.95 4.96
N THR A 173 -11.26 -7.22 5.21
CA THR A 173 -9.94 -7.84 5.04
C THR A 173 -10.13 -9.23 4.46
N ASP A 174 -9.41 -9.52 3.39
CA ASP A 174 -9.37 -10.82 2.76
C ASP A 174 -7.96 -11.42 2.91
N ASP A 175 -7.87 -12.53 3.63
CA ASP A 175 -6.61 -13.24 3.91
C ASP A 175 -6.52 -14.53 3.11
N PHE A 176 -5.38 -14.73 2.51
CA PHE A 176 -5.08 -15.93 1.77
C PHE A 176 -3.69 -16.47 2.19
N PHE A 177 -3.63 -17.68 2.73
CA PHE A 177 -2.39 -18.32 3.15
C PHE A 177 -2.34 -19.76 2.64
N ARG A 178 -1.31 -20.11 1.89
CA ARG A 178 -1.11 -21.50 1.42
C ARG A 178 0.35 -21.88 1.35
N SER A 179 0.60 -23.20 1.39
CA SER A 179 1.91 -23.80 1.09
C SER A 179 1.79 -24.59 -0.20
N ILE A 180 2.68 -24.34 -1.13
CA ILE A 180 2.67 -24.94 -2.48
C ILE A 180 3.95 -25.78 -2.61
N PRO A 181 3.85 -27.10 -2.82
CA PRO A 181 5.01 -27.93 -3.06
C PRO A 181 5.70 -27.55 -4.37
N TYR A 182 7.04 -27.48 -4.40
CA TYR A 182 7.78 -27.22 -5.65
C TYR A 182 7.52 -28.27 -6.71
N SER A 183 7.23 -29.51 -6.32
CA SER A 183 6.90 -30.58 -7.24
C SER A 183 5.62 -30.36 -8.06
N SER A 184 4.73 -29.46 -7.62
CA SER A 184 3.52 -29.08 -8.35
C SER A 184 3.71 -27.88 -9.28
N LEU A 185 4.83 -27.17 -9.17
CA LEU A 185 5.14 -25.99 -9.96
C LEU A 185 5.96 -26.36 -11.22
N SER A 186 5.77 -25.57 -12.27
CA SER A 186 6.57 -25.65 -13.50
C SER A 186 7.49 -24.44 -13.66
N ALA A 187 7.05 -23.26 -13.22
CA ALA A 187 7.80 -22.03 -13.36
C ALA A 187 7.44 -21.00 -12.28
N ALA A 188 8.37 -20.08 -12.04
CA ALA A 188 8.13 -18.81 -11.38
C ALA A 188 8.65 -17.72 -12.31
N GLU A 189 7.87 -16.70 -12.55
CA GLU A 189 8.21 -15.62 -13.48
C GLU A 189 7.69 -14.27 -12.99
N TYR A 190 8.30 -13.19 -13.46
CA TYR A 190 7.69 -11.88 -13.33
C TYR A 190 6.66 -11.67 -14.43
N ALA A 191 5.48 -11.20 -14.06
CA ALA A 191 4.54 -10.65 -14.99
C ALA A 191 4.47 -9.12 -14.80
N ASP A 192 4.63 -8.41 -15.91
CA ASP A 192 4.33 -6.98 -15.93
C ASP A 192 2.81 -6.84 -15.98
N THR A 193 2.23 -6.28 -14.92
CA THR A 193 0.80 -5.96 -14.95
C THR A 193 0.56 -4.80 -15.89
N GLY A 194 0.23 -5.14 -17.11
CA GLY A 194 -0.07 -4.17 -18.16
C GLY A 194 -1.46 -3.55 -18.09
N SER A 195 -2.32 -3.93 -17.14
CA SER A 195 -3.73 -3.70 -17.41
C SER A 195 -4.37 -2.52 -16.71
N SER A 196 -4.31 -2.42 -15.44
CA SER A 196 -5.19 -1.44 -14.78
C SER A 196 -4.50 -0.18 -14.34
N ALA A 197 -3.21 -0.22 -14.21
CA ALA A 197 -2.43 1.00 -14.02
C ALA A 197 -2.60 2.02 -15.16
N THR A 198 -3.36 1.71 -16.22
CA THR A 198 -3.54 2.59 -17.39
C THR A 198 -4.46 3.78 -17.15
N VAL A 199 -5.15 3.86 -16.05
CA VAL A 199 -6.16 4.89 -15.82
C VAL A 199 -5.57 6.23 -15.37
N TYR A 200 -4.35 6.25 -14.82
CA TYR A 200 -3.76 7.47 -14.29
C TYR A 200 -2.34 7.72 -14.81
N GLU A 201 -2.09 8.89 -15.38
CA GLU A 201 -0.75 9.35 -15.75
C GLU A 201 0.11 9.51 -14.50
N GLY A 202 1.16 8.71 -14.35
CA GLY A 202 2.10 8.79 -13.20
C GLY A 202 2.25 7.50 -12.39
N LYS A 203 2.14 6.36 -13.01
CA LYS A 203 2.07 5.03 -12.43
C LYS A 203 3.29 4.59 -11.64
N THR A 204 3.03 4.05 -10.45
CA THR A 204 3.94 3.10 -9.82
C THR A 204 3.77 1.77 -10.56
N GLN A 205 4.72 1.42 -11.42
CA GLN A 205 4.80 0.07 -12.00
C GLN A 205 5.20 -0.88 -10.88
N TYR A 206 4.32 -1.80 -10.52
CA TYR A 206 4.69 -2.94 -9.71
C TYR A 206 4.68 -4.20 -10.59
N ARG A 207 5.61 -5.09 -10.26
CA ARG A 207 5.71 -6.40 -10.90
C ARG A 207 4.89 -7.38 -10.08
N HIS A 208 4.46 -8.44 -10.74
CA HIS A 208 3.87 -9.59 -10.07
C HIS A 208 4.82 -10.78 -10.13
N ILE A 209 4.94 -11.51 -9.03
CA ILE A 209 5.53 -12.84 -9.05
C ILE A 209 4.39 -13.82 -9.31
N VAL A 210 4.47 -14.47 -10.47
CA VAL A 210 3.49 -15.46 -10.90
C VAL A 210 4.11 -16.85 -10.78
N LEU A 211 3.43 -17.73 -10.04
CA LEU A 211 3.78 -19.15 -9.96
C LEU A 211 2.85 -19.94 -10.86
N LYS A 212 3.42 -20.78 -11.73
CA LYS A 212 2.66 -21.63 -12.65
C LYS A 212 2.74 -23.09 -12.26
N ASP A 213 1.63 -23.80 -12.40
CA ASP A 213 1.58 -25.25 -12.29
C ASP A 213 2.11 -25.95 -13.57
N LYS A 214 2.09 -27.29 -13.54
CA LYS A 214 2.55 -28.12 -14.67
C LYS A 214 1.67 -28.02 -15.90
N ASP A 215 0.44 -27.58 -15.76
CA ASP A 215 -0.52 -27.40 -16.84
C ASP A 215 -0.46 -25.96 -17.41
N GLY A 216 0.42 -25.11 -16.87
CA GLY A 216 0.61 -23.72 -17.26
C GLY A 216 -0.40 -22.76 -16.60
N GLY A 217 -1.23 -23.27 -15.68
CA GLY A 217 -2.17 -22.46 -14.92
C GLY A 217 -1.47 -21.60 -13.87
N THR A 218 -2.01 -20.41 -13.62
CA THR A 218 -1.51 -19.54 -12.54
C THR A 218 -1.98 -20.06 -11.19
N VAL A 219 -1.02 -20.41 -10.35
CA VAL A 219 -1.27 -20.90 -8.99
C VAL A 219 -1.21 -19.78 -7.98
N ALA A 220 -0.34 -18.80 -8.17
CA ALA A 220 -0.25 -17.59 -7.38
C ALA A 220 0.13 -16.41 -8.25
N ASP A 221 -0.41 -15.27 -7.92
CA ASP A 221 -0.13 -13.99 -8.55
C ASP A 221 -0.04 -12.94 -7.46
N MET A 222 1.17 -12.50 -7.13
CA MET A 222 1.45 -11.64 -5.99
C MET A 222 2.03 -10.31 -6.45
N PRO A 223 1.39 -9.19 -6.16
CA PRO A 223 1.97 -7.88 -6.43
C PRO A 223 3.21 -7.67 -5.54
N VAL A 224 4.32 -7.27 -6.15
CA VAL A 224 5.55 -6.95 -5.44
C VAL A 224 6.12 -5.64 -5.97
N LEU A 225 6.63 -4.80 -5.07
CA LEU A 225 7.44 -3.67 -5.49
C LEU A 225 8.74 -4.21 -6.12
N ALA A 226 9.19 -3.57 -7.19
CA ALA A 226 10.47 -3.90 -7.83
C ALA A 226 11.62 -3.55 -6.88
N ALA A 227 11.92 -4.46 -5.95
CA ALA A 227 13.07 -4.38 -5.06
C ALA A 227 14.19 -5.28 -5.63
N ALA A 228 15.44 -4.85 -5.49
CA ALA A 228 16.62 -5.62 -5.96
C ALA A 228 16.66 -7.04 -5.37
N ASP A 229 16.13 -7.22 -4.16
CA ASP A 229 16.08 -8.52 -3.49
C ASP A 229 15.05 -9.48 -4.12
N ALA A 230 14.01 -8.97 -4.79
CA ALA A 230 13.00 -9.79 -5.42
C ALA A 230 13.55 -10.66 -6.55
N ASP A 231 14.54 -10.17 -7.30
CA ASP A 231 15.19 -10.93 -8.37
C ASP A 231 15.95 -12.16 -7.82
N SER A 232 16.64 -11.99 -6.69
CA SER A 232 17.38 -13.09 -6.06
C SER A 232 16.46 -14.19 -5.54
N TYR A 233 15.27 -13.82 -5.04
CA TYR A 233 14.27 -14.78 -4.58
C TYR A 233 13.61 -15.53 -5.74
N LEU A 234 13.36 -14.85 -6.86
CA LEU A 234 12.82 -15.50 -8.05
C LEU A 234 13.76 -16.56 -8.60
N ASP A 235 15.06 -16.24 -8.65
CA ASP A 235 16.11 -17.18 -9.06
C ASP A 235 16.16 -18.39 -8.11
N GLU A 236 16.10 -18.16 -6.80
CA GLU A 236 16.09 -19.24 -5.82
C GLU A 236 14.85 -20.13 -5.93
N ILE A 237 13.66 -19.56 -6.13
CA ILE A 237 12.43 -20.32 -6.37
C ILE A 237 12.60 -21.20 -7.61
N SER A 238 13.10 -20.64 -8.70
CA SER A 238 13.32 -21.35 -9.97
C SER A 238 14.28 -22.53 -9.82
N VAL A 239 15.38 -22.34 -9.06
CA VAL A 239 16.34 -23.41 -8.74
C VAL A 239 15.66 -24.52 -7.94
N ARG A 240 14.83 -24.21 -6.94
CA ARG A 240 14.13 -25.20 -6.12
C ARG A 240 13.09 -25.97 -6.92
N ILE A 241 12.36 -25.32 -7.82
CA ILE A 241 11.44 -25.98 -8.76
C ILE A 241 12.18 -26.99 -9.64
N SER A 242 13.31 -26.57 -10.24
CA SER A 242 14.12 -27.42 -11.11
C SER A 242 14.67 -28.65 -10.38
N ARG A 243 15.14 -28.48 -9.14
CA ARG A 243 15.60 -29.59 -8.29
C ARG A 243 14.48 -30.56 -7.93
N ALA A 244 13.29 -30.03 -7.63
CA ALA A 244 12.12 -30.88 -7.31
C ALA A 244 11.69 -31.71 -8.53
N ALA A 245 11.75 -31.16 -9.73
CA ALA A 245 11.48 -31.87 -10.97
C ALA A 245 12.49 -33.00 -11.20
N ALA A 246 13.79 -32.72 -11.09
CA ALA A 246 14.84 -33.72 -11.25
C ALA A 246 14.73 -34.88 -10.22
N LYS A 247 14.35 -34.58 -8.99
CA LYS A 247 14.13 -35.60 -7.96
C LYS A 247 12.94 -36.50 -8.27
N ALA A 248 11.86 -35.93 -8.83
CA ALA A 248 10.68 -36.72 -9.23
C ALA A 248 11.00 -37.68 -10.40
N GLU A 249 11.79 -37.24 -11.38
CA GLU A 249 12.23 -38.09 -12.50
C GLU A 249 13.07 -39.28 -12.03
N ASN A 250 14.02 -39.06 -11.13
CA ASN A 250 14.87 -40.11 -10.58
C ASN A 250 14.06 -41.14 -9.75
N THR A 251 12.98 -40.75 -9.09
CA THR A 251 12.13 -41.65 -8.31
C THR A 251 11.25 -42.53 -9.19
N ASN A 252 10.88 -42.06 -10.38
CA ASN A 252 10.07 -42.84 -11.34
C ASN A 252 10.90 -43.76 -12.23
N SER A 253 12.23 -43.74 -12.12
CA SER A 253 13.17 -44.54 -12.92
C SER A 253 13.64 -45.80 -12.21
N ILE A 254 13.16 -46.09 -10.99
CA ILE A 254 13.45 -47.24 -10.18
C ILE A 254 12.19 -48.12 -10.05
#